data_bc751947e30d0e25681ff31c78d9c7ba
#
_entry.id   bc751947e30d0e25681ff31c78d9c7ba
#
_cell.length_a   1.000
_cell.length_b   1.000
_cell.length_c   1.000
_cell.angle_alpha   90.00
_cell.angle_beta   90.00
_cell.angle_gamma   90.00
#
_symmetry.space_group_name_H-M   'P 1'
#
loop_
_entity.id
_entity.type
_entity.pdbx_description
1 polymer ?
#
loop_
_entity_poly.entity_id
_entity_poly.type
_entity_poly.pdbx_seq_one_letter_code
_entity_poly.pdbx_strand_id
1 'polypeptide(L)'
;MKKLFVSLLCAAMTLSLLVSCSGGNGGNANNNSSNTSANQSNSSVNNAELPELTGGFETPILLTSAGQSADSDIIKTLCTKANITVELENQATAENLDGVKTLLISVGGSSKGLGAAGIDADQEIARVQDLIKAAQDADIKIIAMHVGGAPRRGDLSDKFLADPFNAADAAVVVSGGDSDGMIRGLLAANSVPTAYVDSQADCIGCLTTLFS
;
A
#
# COMPACT_ATOMS: atom_id res chain seq x y z
N MET A 1 -25.44 -28.65 24.30
CA MET A 1 -24.75 -29.94 24.42
C MET A 1 -23.27 -29.69 24.12
N LYS A 2 -22.42 -29.94 25.12
CA LYS A 2 -20.98 -29.73 25.14
C LYS A 2 -20.29 -30.69 24.17
N LYS A 3 -19.21 -30.25 23.47
CA LYS A 3 -18.04 -31.09 23.23
C LYS A 3 -16.80 -30.20 23.10
N LEU A 4 -16.01 -30.18 24.17
CA LEU A 4 -14.59 -29.86 24.23
C LEU A 4 -13.80 -30.89 23.41
N PHE A 5 -12.78 -30.45 22.66
CA PHE A 5 -11.60 -31.26 22.36
C PHE A 5 -10.34 -30.44 22.62
N VAL A 6 -9.72 -30.79 23.73
CA VAL A 6 -8.33 -30.46 24.08
C VAL A 6 -7.48 -31.56 23.45
N SER A 7 -6.42 -31.21 22.73
CA SER A 7 -5.32 -32.12 22.49
C SER A 7 -3.99 -31.38 22.62
N LEU A 8 -3.28 -31.78 23.62
CA LEU A 8 -1.93 -31.44 24.08
C LEU A 8 -0.98 -32.49 23.49
N LEU A 9 0.21 -32.10 23.00
CA LEU A 9 1.46 -32.88 23.14
C LEU A 9 2.62 -32.17 22.45
N CYS A 10 3.54 -31.63 23.21
CA CYS A 10 4.88 -32.11 23.66
C CYS A 10 5.97 -32.21 22.57
N ALA A 11 6.86 -31.29 22.63
CA ALA A 11 8.28 -31.32 23.00
C ALA A 11 9.21 -32.25 22.20
N ALA A 12 10.29 -31.71 21.65
CA ALA A 12 11.63 -32.24 21.82
C ALA A 12 12.70 -31.20 21.42
N MET A 13 13.53 -30.86 22.38
CA MET A 13 14.82 -30.15 22.24
C MET A 13 15.84 -31.06 21.54
N THR A 14 16.70 -30.51 20.72
CA THR A 14 18.09 -30.99 20.61
C THR A 14 19.05 -29.83 20.45
N LEU A 15 19.83 -29.68 21.45
CA LEU A 15 20.99 -28.82 21.62
C LEU A 15 22.21 -29.51 20.99
N SER A 16 22.93 -28.83 20.09
CA SER A 16 24.24 -29.27 19.66
C SER A 16 25.20 -28.09 19.60
N LEU A 17 26.02 -27.99 20.63
CA LEU A 17 27.23 -27.18 20.72
C LEU A 17 28.38 -27.93 20.03
N LEU A 18 29.10 -27.29 19.14
CA LEU A 18 30.49 -27.63 18.84
C LEU A 18 31.31 -26.34 18.78
N VAL A 19 32.12 -26.19 19.81
CA VAL A 19 33.26 -25.27 19.90
C VAL A 19 34.46 -25.93 19.23
N SER A 20 35.18 -25.19 18.37
CA SER A 20 36.56 -25.50 18.08
C SER A 20 37.34 -24.19 17.89
N CYS A 21 38.26 -23.95 18.81
CA CYS A 21 39.33 -22.94 18.75
C CYS A 21 40.56 -23.55 18.10
N SER A 22 41.26 -22.77 17.29
CA SER A 22 42.73 -22.71 17.16
C SER A 22 43.05 -21.63 16.11
N GLY A 23 43.72 -20.58 16.33
CA GLY A 23 44.98 -20.20 16.89
C GLY A 23 45.95 -19.84 15.74
N GLY A 24 46.43 -18.56 15.63
CA GLY A 24 47.71 -18.27 14.95
C GLY A 24 47.74 -17.09 14.00
N ASN A 25 48.02 -15.92 14.52
CA ASN A 25 49.03 -14.88 14.19
C ASN A 25 49.27 -14.37 12.74
N GLY A 26 49.26 -13.03 12.60
CA GLY A 26 50.19 -12.32 11.75
C GLY A 26 49.66 -11.41 10.64
N GLY A 27 49.46 -10.14 10.96
CA GLY A 27 49.97 -8.99 10.17
C GLY A 27 49.26 -8.53 8.91
N ASN A 28 48.83 -7.38 9.03
CA ASN A 28 48.89 -6.19 8.17
C ASN A 28 47.56 -5.64 7.65
N ALA A 29 47.44 -4.37 7.97
CA ALA A 29 46.30 -3.52 7.66
C ALA A 29 46.11 -3.32 6.13
N ASN A 30 44.87 -3.42 5.70
CA ASN A 30 44.36 -2.47 4.70
C ASN A 30 42.83 -2.33 4.85
N ASN A 31 42.43 -1.12 5.22
CA ASN A 31 41.05 -0.71 5.29
C ASN A 31 40.44 -0.76 3.87
N ASN A 32 39.51 -1.68 3.68
CA ASN A 32 38.45 -1.49 2.69
C ASN A 32 37.15 -1.99 3.30
N SER A 33 36.44 -1.06 3.91
CA SER A 33 35.16 -1.33 4.56
C SER A 33 34.11 -1.57 3.48
N SER A 34 33.75 -2.80 3.30
CA SER A 34 32.72 -3.30 2.43
C SER A 34 31.32 -2.80 2.86
N ASN A 35 30.84 -1.83 2.13
CA ASN A 35 29.43 -1.43 2.13
C ASN A 35 28.70 -2.25 1.05
N THR A 36 28.42 -3.54 1.30
CA THR A 36 27.84 -4.41 0.26
C THR A 36 26.55 -5.13 0.72
N SER A 37 25.96 -4.77 1.85
CA SER A 37 24.74 -5.48 2.31
C SER A 37 23.43 -4.69 2.18
N ALA A 38 23.47 -3.37 1.98
CA ALA A 38 22.23 -2.57 1.89
C ALA A 38 21.69 -2.46 0.44
N ASN A 39 22.51 -2.74 -0.58
CA ASN A 39 22.13 -2.52 -1.97
C ASN A 39 21.54 -3.76 -2.67
N GLN A 40 21.64 -4.95 -2.07
CA GLN A 40 21.06 -6.17 -2.68
C GLN A 40 19.59 -6.36 -2.35
N SER A 41 19.10 -5.85 -1.21
CA SER A 41 17.68 -5.94 -0.85
C SER A 41 16.79 -5.03 -1.69
N ASN A 42 17.26 -3.81 -2.00
CA ASN A 42 16.49 -2.85 -2.80
C ASN A 42 16.41 -3.23 -4.29
N SER A 43 17.44 -3.89 -4.83
CA SER A 43 17.42 -4.30 -6.24
C SER A 43 16.45 -5.44 -6.53
N SER A 44 16.20 -6.32 -5.55
CA SER A 44 15.25 -7.43 -5.72
C SER A 44 13.79 -6.98 -5.61
N VAL A 45 13.51 -5.98 -4.81
CA VAL A 45 12.15 -5.43 -4.63
C VAL A 45 11.73 -4.63 -5.86
N ASN A 46 12.66 -3.85 -6.45
CA ASN A 46 12.38 -3.06 -7.66
C ASN A 46 12.09 -3.90 -8.91
N ASN A 47 12.46 -5.19 -8.91
CA ASN A 47 12.21 -6.12 -10.02
C ASN A 47 11.09 -7.13 -9.73
N ALA A 48 10.34 -6.99 -8.63
CA ALA A 48 9.21 -7.86 -8.38
C ALA A 48 8.17 -7.72 -9.50
N GLU A 49 7.87 -8.86 -10.15
CA GLU A 49 6.82 -8.93 -11.16
C GLU A 49 5.46 -8.88 -10.46
N LEU A 50 4.61 -7.95 -10.90
CA LEU A 50 3.27 -7.77 -10.37
C LEU A 50 2.26 -8.29 -11.40
N PRO A 51 1.12 -8.85 -10.97
CA PRO A 51 0.04 -9.18 -11.89
C PRO A 51 -0.42 -7.95 -12.67
N GLU A 52 -0.78 -8.15 -13.93
CA GLU A 52 -1.34 -7.07 -14.76
C GLU A 52 -2.69 -6.60 -14.23
N LEU A 53 -2.96 -5.31 -14.43
CA LEU A 53 -4.23 -4.71 -14.06
C LEU A 53 -5.38 -5.33 -14.87
N THR A 54 -6.44 -5.74 -14.18
CA THR A 54 -7.64 -6.31 -14.79
C THR A 54 -8.87 -5.50 -14.43
N GLY A 55 -9.91 -5.57 -15.27
CA GLY A 55 -11.21 -4.96 -15.03
C GLY A 55 -12.11 -5.79 -14.10
N GLY A 56 -13.37 -5.34 -14.01
CA GLY A 56 -14.41 -6.03 -13.24
C GLY A 56 -14.78 -5.33 -11.93
N PHE A 57 -14.34 -4.08 -11.73
CA PHE A 57 -14.80 -3.25 -10.62
C PHE A 57 -16.15 -2.61 -10.95
N GLU A 58 -17.00 -2.52 -9.95
CA GLU A 58 -18.38 -2.09 -10.12
C GLU A 58 -18.65 -0.71 -9.50
N THR A 59 -19.69 -0.05 -9.99
CA THR A 59 -20.26 1.18 -9.39
C THR A 59 -21.44 0.84 -8.48
N PRO A 60 -21.80 1.67 -7.48
CA PRO A 60 -21.25 2.98 -7.12
C PRO A 60 -19.85 2.96 -6.50
N ILE A 61 -19.09 4.05 -6.72
CA ILE A 61 -17.71 4.21 -6.25
C ILE A 61 -17.66 5.32 -5.20
N LEU A 62 -17.11 5.00 -4.04
CA LEU A 62 -16.70 5.98 -3.04
C LEU A 62 -15.21 6.27 -3.18
N LEU A 63 -14.84 7.51 -3.44
CA LEU A 63 -13.45 7.99 -3.45
C LEU A 63 -13.15 8.67 -2.12
N THR A 64 -12.08 8.27 -1.47
CA THR A 64 -11.60 8.89 -0.22
C THR A 64 -10.11 9.17 -0.26
N SER A 65 -9.62 9.93 0.72
CA SER A 65 -8.19 10.18 0.90
C SER A 65 -7.61 9.33 2.04
N ALA A 66 -6.37 8.86 1.88
CA ALA A 66 -5.52 8.38 2.96
C ALA A 66 -4.34 9.35 3.09
N GLY A 67 -4.41 10.25 4.10
CA GLY A 67 -3.44 11.29 4.35
C GLY A 67 -3.87 12.71 3.94
N GLN A 68 -5.13 12.90 3.53
CA GLN A 68 -5.76 14.21 3.27
C GLN A 68 -5.03 15.07 2.24
N SER A 69 -4.44 14.44 1.20
CA SER A 69 -3.83 15.17 0.10
C SER A 69 -4.87 15.61 -0.93
N ALA A 70 -4.57 16.66 -1.69
CA ALA A 70 -5.39 17.13 -2.80
C ALA A 70 -5.40 16.16 -4.01
N ASP A 71 -4.70 15.03 -3.92
CA ASP A 71 -4.64 14.04 -4.99
C ASP A 71 -5.99 13.34 -5.20
N SER A 72 -6.87 13.33 -4.19
CA SER A 72 -8.26 12.87 -4.32
C SER A 72 -9.06 13.70 -5.33
N ASP A 73 -8.89 15.03 -5.36
CA ASP A 73 -9.52 15.89 -6.36
C ASP A 73 -8.96 15.65 -7.77
N ILE A 74 -7.66 15.32 -7.86
CA ILE A 74 -7.02 14.93 -9.12
C ILE A 74 -7.65 13.62 -9.61
N ILE A 75 -7.74 12.58 -8.76
CA ILE A 75 -8.35 11.31 -9.12
C ILE A 75 -9.81 11.47 -9.53
N LYS A 76 -10.60 12.29 -8.83
CA LYS A 76 -11.98 12.65 -9.23
C LYS A 76 -12.03 13.22 -10.63
N THR A 77 -11.09 14.11 -10.96
CA THR A 77 -10.98 14.70 -12.29
C THR A 77 -10.62 13.66 -13.35
N LEU A 78 -9.71 12.73 -13.03
CA LEU A 78 -9.32 11.63 -13.93
C LEU A 78 -10.49 10.67 -14.17
N CYS A 79 -11.26 10.31 -13.14
CA CYS A 79 -12.48 9.51 -13.25
C CYS A 79 -13.51 10.21 -14.18
N THR A 80 -13.72 11.53 -14.01
CA THR A 80 -14.60 12.29 -14.87
C THR A 80 -14.17 12.23 -16.34
N LYS A 81 -12.86 12.33 -16.61
CA LYS A 81 -12.32 12.21 -17.98
C LYS A 81 -12.44 10.79 -18.55
N ALA A 82 -12.45 9.77 -17.69
CA ALA A 82 -12.73 8.38 -18.06
C ALA A 82 -14.23 8.08 -18.18
N ASN A 83 -15.13 9.06 -18.00
CA ASN A 83 -16.58 8.92 -17.92
C ASN A 83 -17.05 8.02 -16.74
N ILE A 84 -16.31 8.03 -15.65
CA ILE A 84 -16.60 7.27 -14.42
C ILE A 84 -17.10 8.26 -13.37
N THR A 85 -18.28 8.00 -12.81
CA THR A 85 -18.85 8.80 -11.73
C THR A 85 -18.37 8.27 -10.37
N VAL A 86 -17.84 9.17 -9.55
CA VAL A 86 -17.39 8.85 -8.17
C VAL A 86 -17.99 9.83 -7.18
N GLU A 87 -18.36 9.36 -6.01
CA GLU A 87 -18.64 10.19 -4.84
C GLU A 87 -17.31 10.44 -4.11
N LEU A 88 -16.98 11.70 -3.83
CA LEU A 88 -15.76 12.05 -3.09
C LEU A 88 -16.12 12.48 -1.67
N GLU A 89 -15.67 11.71 -0.70
CA GLU A 89 -15.69 12.05 0.72
C GLU A 89 -14.29 11.82 1.32
N ASN A 90 -13.54 12.90 1.56
CA ASN A 90 -12.16 12.81 2.00
C ASN A 90 -12.00 12.20 3.40
N GLN A 91 -12.99 12.38 4.26
CA GLN A 91 -13.03 11.84 5.62
C GLN A 91 -14.07 10.70 5.74
N ALA A 92 -14.25 9.90 4.69
CA ALA A 92 -15.20 8.79 4.68
C ALA A 92 -15.00 7.85 5.87
N THR A 93 -16.10 7.36 6.40
CA THR A 93 -16.20 6.37 7.47
C THR A 93 -17.03 5.18 7.00
N ALA A 94 -17.19 4.17 7.85
CA ALA A 94 -18.05 3.02 7.55
C ALA A 94 -19.50 3.42 7.18
N GLU A 95 -19.99 4.55 7.68
CA GLU A 95 -21.34 5.04 7.38
C GLU A 95 -21.51 5.45 5.91
N ASN A 96 -20.42 5.77 5.21
CA ASN A 96 -20.45 6.13 3.79
C ASN A 96 -20.42 4.93 2.84
N LEU A 97 -20.34 3.70 3.37
CA LEU A 97 -20.21 2.48 2.55
C LEU A 97 -21.54 1.88 2.10
N ASP A 98 -22.68 2.44 2.51
CA ASP A 98 -24.00 1.90 2.13
C ASP A 98 -24.19 1.95 0.61
N GLY A 99 -24.45 0.79 0.00
CA GLY A 99 -24.64 0.63 -1.43
C GLY A 99 -23.36 0.76 -2.29
N VAL A 100 -22.20 1.09 -1.71
CA VAL A 100 -20.90 1.17 -2.41
C VAL A 100 -20.47 -0.21 -2.88
N LYS A 101 -19.92 -0.28 -4.11
CA LYS A 101 -19.34 -1.49 -4.69
C LYS A 101 -17.83 -1.44 -4.75
N THR A 102 -17.26 -0.23 -4.90
CA THR A 102 -15.81 -0.04 -4.96
C THR A 102 -15.41 1.15 -4.09
N LEU A 103 -14.46 0.92 -3.20
CA LEU A 103 -13.76 1.95 -2.43
C LEU A 103 -12.47 2.31 -3.16
N LEU A 104 -12.37 3.53 -3.65
CA LEU A 104 -11.17 4.07 -4.32
C LEU A 104 -10.42 4.95 -3.32
N ILE A 105 -9.17 4.60 -3.00
CA ILE A 105 -8.38 5.30 -1.99
C ILE A 105 -7.25 6.07 -2.67
N SER A 106 -7.26 7.39 -2.54
CA SER A 106 -6.16 8.28 -2.90
C SER A 106 -5.11 8.29 -1.81
N VAL A 107 -3.90 7.81 -2.10
CA VAL A 107 -2.84 7.63 -1.10
C VAL A 107 -1.80 8.74 -1.19
N GLY A 108 -1.68 9.54 -0.12
CA GLY A 108 -0.68 10.61 -0.04
C GLY A 108 -0.94 11.57 1.12
N GLY A 109 0.11 11.89 1.88
CA GLY A 109 0.03 12.74 3.06
C GLY A 109 0.08 14.24 2.73
N SER A 110 -0.68 15.05 3.48
CA SER A 110 -0.64 16.51 3.45
C SER A 110 -0.85 17.09 4.84
N SER A 111 0.19 17.68 5.43
CA SER A 111 0.07 18.37 6.72
C SER A 111 -0.95 19.51 6.69
N LYS A 112 -1.07 20.21 5.55
CA LYS A 112 -2.09 21.24 5.36
C LYS A 112 -3.49 20.62 5.28
N GLY A 113 -3.64 19.48 4.61
CA GLY A 113 -4.93 18.77 4.51
C GLY A 113 -5.37 18.21 5.86
N LEU A 114 -4.49 17.54 6.59
CA LEU A 114 -4.75 17.06 7.95
C LEU A 114 -5.17 18.21 8.88
N GLY A 115 -4.45 19.34 8.86
CA GLY A 115 -4.80 20.51 9.63
C GLY A 115 -6.16 21.11 9.24
N ALA A 116 -6.50 21.13 7.96
CA ALA A 116 -7.80 21.60 7.48
C ALA A 116 -8.95 20.65 7.88
N ALA A 117 -8.68 19.35 7.92
CA ALA A 117 -9.60 18.33 8.41
C ALA A 117 -9.75 18.32 9.94
N GLY A 118 -8.86 19.01 10.65
CA GLY A 118 -8.86 19.07 12.13
C GLY A 118 -8.38 17.78 12.79
N ILE A 119 -7.58 16.97 12.10
CA ILE A 119 -7.07 15.69 12.57
C ILE A 119 -5.55 15.62 12.46
N ASP A 120 -4.93 14.75 13.24
CA ASP A 120 -3.52 14.41 13.10
C ASP A 120 -3.29 13.14 12.27
N ALA A 121 -2.03 12.78 12.09
CA ALA A 121 -1.67 11.63 11.27
C ALA A 121 -2.13 10.30 11.87
N ASP A 122 -2.10 10.15 13.19
CA ASP A 122 -2.47 8.91 13.86
C ASP A 122 -4.00 8.70 13.83
N GLN A 123 -4.77 9.80 13.98
CA GLN A 123 -6.23 9.79 13.80
C GLN A 123 -6.62 9.44 12.36
N GLU A 124 -5.90 9.97 11.37
CA GLU A 124 -6.13 9.64 9.96
C GLU A 124 -5.81 8.17 9.65
N ILE A 125 -4.70 7.64 10.17
CA ILE A 125 -4.36 6.22 10.04
C ILE A 125 -5.48 5.35 10.62
N ALA A 126 -5.93 5.64 11.84
CA ALA A 126 -7.01 4.89 12.49
C ALA A 126 -8.30 4.93 11.66
N ARG A 127 -8.70 6.12 11.16
CA ARG A 127 -9.86 6.27 10.28
C ARG A 127 -9.76 5.40 9.02
N VAL A 128 -8.60 5.42 8.35
CA VAL A 128 -8.36 4.64 7.13
C VAL A 128 -8.40 3.15 7.41
N GLN A 129 -7.80 2.69 8.51
CA GLN A 129 -7.83 1.28 8.93
C GLN A 129 -9.27 0.81 9.22
N ASP A 130 -10.06 1.59 9.95
CA ASP A 130 -11.45 1.28 10.27
C ASP A 130 -12.30 1.23 8.98
N LEU A 131 -12.10 2.16 8.05
CA LEU A 131 -12.79 2.18 6.77
C LEU A 131 -12.44 0.98 5.88
N ILE A 132 -11.14 0.65 5.77
CA ILE A 132 -10.67 -0.53 5.03
C ILE A 132 -11.28 -1.80 5.61
N LYS A 133 -11.24 -1.95 6.94
CA LYS A 133 -11.84 -3.09 7.60
C LYS A 133 -13.34 -3.20 7.32
N ALA A 134 -14.08 -2.11 7.41
CA ALA A 134 -15.51 -2.09 7.13
C ALA A 134 -15.81 -2.43 5.66
N ALA A 135 -14.99 -1.96 4.71
CA ALA A 135 -15.12 -2.31 3.30
C ALA A 135 -14.88 -3.80 3.06
N GLN A 136 -13.85 -4.38 3.68
CA GLN A 136 -13.56 -5.81 3.60
C GLN A 136 -14.67 -6.67 4.23
N ASP A 137 -15.18 -6.27 5.40
CA ASP A 137 -16.30 -6.97 6.07
C ASP A 137 -17.60 -6.95 5.23
N ALA A 138 -17.74 -5.97 4.33
CA ALA A 138 -18.88 -5.80 3.42
C ALA A 138 -18.62 -6.32 1.99
N ASP A 139 -17.51 -7.01 1.74
CA ASP A 139 -17.06 -7.50 0.41
C ASP A 139 -16.95 -6.39 -0.65
N ILE A 140 -16.70 -5.13 -0.22
CA ILE A 140 -16.47 -3.98 -1.11
C ILE A 140 -15.05 -4.06 -1.64
N LYS A 141 -14.89 -3.95 -2.98
CA LYS A 141 -13.59 -3.97 -3.63
C LYS A 141 -12.80 -2.70 -3.37
N ILE A 142 -11.49 -2.84 -3.15
CA ILE A 142 -10.61 -1.73 -2.80
C ILE A 142 -9.60 -1.48 -3.92
N ILE A 143 -9.53 -0.24 -4.40
CA ILE A 143 -8.51 0.23 -5.33
C ILE A 143 -7.65 1.27 -4.62
N ALA A 144 -6.32 1.10 -4.60
CA ALA A 144 -5.39 2.09 -4.08
C ALA A 144 -4.67 2.83 -5.21
N MET A 145 -4.65 4.17 -5.16
CA MET A 145 -3.97 4.99 -6.17
C MET A 145 -2.98 5.96 -5.54
N HIS A 146 -1.72 5.95 -6.03
CA HIS A 146 -0.72 6.97 -5.74
C HIS A 146 -0.39 7.75 -7.01
N VAL A 147 -1.01 8.91 -7.17
CA VAL A 147 -0.91 9.72 -8.41
C VAL A 147 -0.01 10.95 -8.27
N GLY A 148 0.42 11.28 -7.05
CA GLY A 148 1.19 12.48 -6.76
C GLY A 148 2.67 12.40 -7.15
N GLY A 149 3.19 11.21 -7.47
CA GLY A 149 4.59 11.01 -7.82
C GLY A 149 5.56 11.35 -6.68
N ALA A 150 6.83 11.62 -7.02
CA ALA A 150 7.88 11.91 -6.04
C ALA A 150 7.55 13.06 -5.05
N PRO A 151 6.86 14.15 -5.43
CA PRO A 151 6.49 15.21 -4.48
C PRO A 151 5.50 14.79 -3.39
N ARG A 152 4.87 13.63 -3.53
CA ARG A 152 3.94 13.05 -2.55
C ARG A 152 4.54 11.89 -1.75
N ARG A 153 5.87 11.82 -1.68
CA ARG A 153 6.62 10.88 -0.85
C ARG A 153 7.33 11.61 0.28
N GLY A 154 7.79 10.89 1.27
CA GLY A 154 8.50 11.38 2.45
C GLY A 154 7.78 11.03 3.76
N ASP A 155 8.40 11.36 4.90
CA ASP A 155 8.08 10.88 6.25
C ASP A 155 6.59 10.92 6.61
N LEU A 156 5.86 11.95 6.17
CA LEU A 156 4.42 12.04 6.45
C LEU A 156 3.61 11.15 5.50
N SER A 157 3.87 11.26 4.19
CA SER A 157 3.10 10.51 3.19
C SER A 157 3.30 9.01 3.31
N ASP A 158 4.52 8.59 3.63
CA ASP A 158 4.90 7.18 3.69
C ASP A 158 4.20 6.44 4.85
N LYS A 159 3.72 7.16 5.87
CA LYS A 159 2.87 6.59 6.93
C LYS A 159 1.53 6.05 6.43
N PHE A 160 1.03 6.57 5.30
CA PHE A 160 -0.28 6.21 4.75
C PHE A 160 -0.21 5.17 3.62
N LEU A 161 1.00 4.65 3.28
CA LEU A 161 1.14 3.71 2.16
C LEU A 161 0.70 2.29 2.53
N ALA A 162 1.07 1.80 3.71
CA ALA A 162 0.99 0.38 4.03
C ALA A 162 -0.45 -0.15 4.04
N ASP A 163 -1.36 0.49 4.76
CA ASP A 163 -2.72 -0.03 4.94
C ASP A 163 -3.50 -0.10 3.61
N PRO A 164 -3.57 0.97 2.77
CA PRO A 164 -4.30 0.90 1.51
C PRO A 164 -3.69 -0.10 0.51
N PHE A 165 -2.36 -0.12 0.35
CA PHE A 165 -1.72 -1.00 -0.63
C PHE A 165 -1.72 -2.47 -0.21
N ASN A 166 -1.68 -2.77 1.09
CA ASN A 166 -1.82 -4.16 1.57
C ASN A 166 -3.25 -4.69 1.44
N ALA A 167 -4.24 -3.82 1.48
CA ALA A 167 -5.66 -4.18 1.42
C ALA A 167 -6.24 -4.13 0.00
N ALA A 168 -5.51 -3.62 -0.98
CA ALA A 168 -6.03 -3.37 -2.32
C ALA A 168 -6.29 -4.65 -3.12
N ASP A 169 -7.40 -4.68 -3.85
CA ASP A 169 -7.70 -5.66 -4.91
C ASP A 169 -7.06 -5.24 -6.25
N ALA A 170 -6.74 -3.96 -6.43
CA ALA A 170 -5.97 -3.43 -7.56
C ALA A 170 -5.27 -2.12 -7.17
N ALA A 171 -4.19 -1.77 -7.89
CA ALA A 171 -3.48 -0.52 -7.65
C ALA A 171 -3.06 0.19 -8.94
N VAL A 172 -2.99 1.53 -8.86
CA VAL A 172 -2.41 2.37 -9.92
C VAL A 172 -1.40 3.32 -9.30
N VAL A 173 -0.17 3.31 -9.80
CA VAL A 173 0.94 4.07 -9.23
C VAL A 173 1.63 4.90 -10.32
N VAL A 174 1.77 6.21 -10.10
CA VAL A 174 2.66 7.03 -10.92
C VAL A 174 4.10 6.70 -10.52
N SER A 175 4.88 6.17 -11.47
CA SER A 175 6.20 5.53 -11.27
C SER A 175 7.19 6.39 -10.47
N GLY A 176 7.16 7.71 -10.66
CA GLY A 176 8.00 8.63 -9.89
C GLY A 176 7.74 8.63 -8.38
N GLY A 177 6.60 8.11 -7.93
CA GLY A 177 6.24 7.98 -6.52
C GLY A 177 6.77 6.69 -5.86
N ASP A 178 7.42 5.82 -6.59
CA ASP A 178 7.93 4.54 -6.08
C ASP A 178 9.36 4.23 -6.52
N SER A 179 10.19 5.25 -6.58
CA SER A 179 11.60 5.12 -7.00
C SER A 179 12.45 4.27 -6.04
N ASP A 180 12.02 4.11 -4.80
CA ASP A 180 12.64 3.27 -3.76
C ASP A 180 12.07 1.84 -3.72
N GLY A 181 10.99 1.55 -4.45
CA GLY A 181 10.34 0.25 -4.50
C GLY A 181 9.49 -0.10 -3.26
N MET A 182 9.21 0.88 -2.40
CA MET A 182 8.44 0.65 -1.18
C MET A 182 7.01 0.21 -1.50
N ILE A 183 6.31 0.93 -2.41
CA ILE A 183 4.95 0.59 -2.82
C ILE A 183 4.95 -0.75 -3.55
N ARG A 184 5.90 -0.99 -4.46
CA ARG A 184 6.05 -2.27 -5.16
C ARG A 184 6.23 -3.43 -4.20
N GLY A 185 6.99 -3.24 -3.12
CA GLY A 185 7.19 -4.26 -2.09
C GLY A 185 5.90 -4.65 -1.40
N LEU A 186 5.05 -3.68 -1.03
CA LEU A 186 3.73 -3.91 -0.43
C LEU A 186 2.79 -4.66 -1.39
N LEU A 187 2.74 -4.22 -2.64
CA LEU A 187 1.89 -4.81 -3.68
C LEU A 187 2.32 -6.24 -4.03
N ALA A 188 3.63 -6.49 -4.15
CA ALA A 188 4.18 -7.81 -4.46
C ALA A 188 3.92 -8.82 -3.34
N ALA A 189 4.00 -8.40 -2.08
CA ALA A 189 3.73 -9.25 -0.93
C ALA A 189 2.31 -9.84 -0.94
N ASN A 190 1.36 -9.12 -1.55
CA ASN A 190 -0.05 -9.50 -1.63
C ASN A 190 -0.48 -9.88 -3.05
N SER A 191 0.44 -9.93 -4.02
CA SER A 191 0.16 -10.22 -5.44
C SER A 191 -0.94 -9.33 -6.02
N VAL A 192 -0.93 -8.03 -5.69
CA VAL A 192 -1.97 -7.07 -6.12
C VAL A 192 -1.81 -6.73 -7.60
N PRO A 193 -2.84 -6.92 -8.45
CA PRO A 193 -2.84 -6.46 -9.84
C PRO A 193 -2.58 -4.95 -9.93
N THR A 194 -1.54 -4.56 -10.68
CA THR A 194 -1.04 -3.19 -10.61
C THR A 194 -0.63 -2.64 -11.96
N ALA A 195 -0.96 -1.37 -12.20
CA ALA A 195 -0.38 -0.59 -13.28
C ALA A 195 0.58 0.48 -12.73
N TYR A 196 1.81 0.51 -13.25
CA TYR A 196 2.73 1.63 -13.10
C TYR A 196 2.66 2.49 -14.35
N VAL A 197 2.44 3.77 -14.17
CA VAL A 197 2.28 4.75 -15.26
C VAL A 197 3.26 5.91 -15.10
N ASP A 198 3.58 6.58 -16.20
CA ASP A 198 4.58 7.66 -16.18
C ASP A 198 3.99 9.00 -15.73
N SER A 199 2.69 9.20 -15.96
CA SER A 199 2.02 10.45 -15.60
C SER A 199 0.61 10.24 -15.05
N GLN A 200 0.08 11.28 -14.40
CA GLN A 200 -1.32 11.30 -13.95
C GLN A 200 -2.31 11.09 -15.10
N ALA A 201 -2.02 11.61 -16.29
CA ALA A 201 -2.91 11.49 -17.44
C ALA A 201 -3.06 10.02 -17.89
N ASP A 202 -2.01 9.22 -17.76
CA ASP A 202 -2.03 7.82 -18.15
C ASP A 202 -2.93 6.97 -17.23
N CYS A 203 -3.20 7.45 -16.01
CA CYS A 203 -4.17 6.81 -15.10
C CYS A 203 -5.58 6.72 -15.70
N ILE A 204 -5.94 7.57 -16.68
CA ILE A 204 -7.27 7.52 -17.35
C ILE A 204 -7.47 6.17 -18.03
N GLY A 205 -6.45 5.66 -18.74
CA GLY A 205 -6.48 4.33 -19.35
C GLY A 205 -6.64 3.20 -18.33
N CYS A 206 -5.93 3.30 -17.20
CA CYS A 206 -6.05 2.34 -16.10
C CYS A 206 -7.46 2.34 -15.49
N LEU A 207 -8.03 3.51 -15.23
CA LEU A 207 -9.40 3.65 -14.73
C LEU A 207 -10.42 3.05 -15.70
N THR A 208 -10.26 3.31 -17.01
CA THR A 208 -11.11 2.68 -18.03
C THR A 208 -11.03 1.16 -18.02
N THR A 209 -9.82 0.60 -17.83
CA THR A 209 -9.62 -0.86 -17.71
C THR A 209 -10.29 -1.42 -16.45
N LEU A 210 -10.11 -0.77 -15.29
CA LEU A 210 -10.68 -1.22 -14.01
C LEU A 210 -12.20 -1.34 -14.05
N PHE A 211 -12.88 -0.38 -14.69
CA PHE A 211 -14.34 -0.29 -14.74
C PHE A 211 -14.95 -0.71 -16.10
N SER A 212 -14.23 -1.57 -16.86
CA SER A 212 -14.72 -2.13 -18.14
C SER A 212 -15.47 -3.44 -17.97
#